data_7b79b382fcb960e4895aa477f528467e
#
_entry.id   7b79b382fcb960e4895aa477f528467e
#
_cell.length_a   1.000
_cell.length_b   1.000
_cell.length_c   1.000
_cell.angle_alpha   90.00
_cell.angle_beta   90.00
_cell.angle_gamma   90.00
#
_symmetry.space_group_name_H-M   'P 1'
#
loop_
_entity.id
_entity.type
_entity.pdbx_description
1 polymer ?
#
loop_
_entity_poly.entity_id
_entity_poly.type
_entity_poly.pdbx_seq_one_letter_code
_entity_poly.pdbx_strand_id
1 'polypeptide(L)'
;KNNSDIEIYKQSLKELDEYIAKWVHEIKIPISSLSIITDRLSSIEDSLDIKNQVAKINFLVNSILYSSRSNTMFEDVFINKFNLEKLVKMSIKNNSFLLIKNNVEVSLNELENDVYTDSKCMSYILDQIINNAIKYSKEVGKIEFNSKKLENGVVLSIKDFGIGINEEDISRVFDKGFTGKNGRNQLYKSTGMGLYFVKKMIDSLGHEIEVCSENGSYTIFNIYFYDISDYLSLDS
;
A
#
# COMPACT_ATOMS: atom_id res chain seq x y z
N LYS A 1 -14.05 -14.18 31.11
CA LYS A 1 -12.84 -14.22 30.22
C LYS A 1 -13.10 -15.08 28.97
N ASN A 2 -13.62 -16.32 29.10
CA ASN A 2 -13.76 -17.25 27.96
C ASN A 2 -14.76 -16.79 26.86
N ASN A 3 -15.85 -16.12 27.17
CA ASN A 3 -16.86 -15.71 26.17
C ASN A 3 -16.38 -14.51 25.33
N SER A 4 -15.68 -13.57 25.92
CA SER A 4 -15.12 -12.42 25.22
C SER A 4 -14.04 -12.84 24.21
N ASP A 5 -13.19 -13.80 24.59
CA ASP A 5 -12.14 -14.31 23.70
C ASP A 5 -12.74 -15.08 22.52
N ILE A 6 -13.80 -15.87 22.74
CA ILE A 6 -14.53 -16.58 21.69
C ILE A 6 -15.21 -15.62 20.71
N GLU A 7 -15.78 -14.52 21.17
CA GLU A 7 -16.38 -13.51 20.30
C GLU A 7 -15.32 -12.81 19.43
N ILE A 8 -14.17 -12.48 20.00
CA ILE A 8 -13.04 -11.91 19.25
C ILE A 8 -12.56 -12.87 18.15
N TYR A 9 -12.39 -14.16 18.45
CA TYR A 9 -12.02 -15.17 17.46
C TYR A 9 -13.06 -15.33 16.36
N LYS A 10 -14.35 -15.38 16.71
CA LYS A 10 -15.44 -15.45 15.71
C LYS A 10 -15.46 -14.23 14.80
N GLN A 11 -15.26 -13.06 15.36
CA GLN A 11 -15.19 -11.82 14.58
C GLN A 11 -13.99 -11.84 13.63
N SER A 12 -12.82 -12.27 14.09
CA SER A 12 -11.60 -12.36 13.27
C SER A 12 -11.75 -13.38 12.13
N LEU A 13 -12.38 -14.52 12.37
CA LEU A 13 -12.69 -15.52 11.34
C LEU A 13 -13.65 -14.97 10.28
N LYS A 14 -14.71 -14.29 10.71
CA LYS A 14 -15.66 -13.66 9.79
C LYS A 14 -14.98 -12.60 8.91
N GLU A 15 -14.11 -11.80 9.52
CA GLU A 15 -13.33 -10.79 8.78
C GLU A 15 -12.39 -11.43 7.74
N LEU A 16 -11.79 -12.56 8.08
CA LEU A 16 -10.94 -13.33 7.17
C LEU A 16 -11.74 -13.90 5.99
N ASP A 17 -12.92 -14.49 6.25
CA ASP A 17 -13.80 -15.05 5.22
C ASP A 17 -14.29 -13.97 4.23
N GLU A 18 -14.73 -12.82 4.74
CA GLU A 18 -15.13 -11.68 3.91
C GLU A 18 -13.97 -11.16 3.06
N TYR A 19 -12.77 -11.17 3.62
CA TYR A 19 -11.56 -10.77 2.91
C TYR A 19 -11.22 -11.76 1.78
N ILE A 20 -11.20 -13.06 2.08
CA ILE A 20 -10.95 -14.11 1.08
C ILE A 20 -11.96 -14.05 -0.06
N ALA A 21 -13.25 -13.85 0.26
CA ALA A 21 -14.30 -13.76 -0.75
C ALA A 21 -14.09 -12.58 -1.72
N LYS A 22 -13.77 -11.40 -1.19
CA LYS A 22 -13.42 -10.22 -2.01
C LYS A 22 -12.20 -10.48 -2.89
N TRP A 23 -11.19 -11.10 -2.31
CA TRP A 23 -9.96 -11.43 -3.00
C TRP A 23 -10.14 -12.40 -4.16
N VAL A 24 -10.89 -13.49 -3.95
CA VAL A 24 -11.20 -14.45 -5.02
C VAL A 24 -11.91 -13.75 -6.18
N HIS A 25 -12.80 -12.81 -5.88
CA HIS A 25 -13.47 -12.02 -6.92
C HIS A 25 -12.47 -11.13 -7.70
N GLU A 26 -11.60 -10.43 -7.00
CA GLU A 26 -10.61 -9.53 -7.63
C GLU A 26 -9.55 -10.28 -8.46
N ILE A 27 -9.15 -11.49 -8.06
CA ILE A 27 -8.23 -12.33 -8.85
C ILE A 27 -8.90 -12.91 -10.10
N LYS A 28 -10.20 -13.26 -10.04
CA LYS A 28 -10.92 -13.76 -11.20
C LYS A 28 -10.94 -12.80 -12.38
N ILE A 29 -10.96 -11.49 -12.11
CA ILE A 29 -10.98 -10.46 -13.14
C ILE A 29 -9.72 -10.50 -14.02
N PRO A 30 -8.48 -10.37 -13.48
CA PRO A 30 -7.27 -10.44 -14.30
C PRO A 30 -7.04 -11.84 -14.93
N ILE A 31 -7.45 -12.93 -14.27
CA ILE A 31 -7.37 -14.27 -14.85
C ILE A 31 -8.29 -14.36 -16.09
N SER A 32 -9.53 -13.88 -16.00
CA SER A 32 -10.45 -13.86 -17.12
C SER A 32 -9.91 -12.99 -18.27
N SER A 33 -9.31 -11.86 -17.96
CA SER A 33 -8.67 -10.99 -18.96
C SER A 33 -7.48 -11.69 -19.64
N LEU A 34 -6.64 -12.40 -18.87
CA LEU A 34 -5.56 -13.21 -19.43
C LEU A 34 -6.07 -14.30 -20.37
N SER A 35 -7.13 -15.01 -20.00
CA SER A 35 -7.74 -16.04 -20.87
C SER A 35 -8.20 -15.45 -22.21
N ILE A 36 -8.84 -14.29 -22.21
CA ILE A 36 -9.28 -13.61 -23.43
C ILE A 36 -8.09 -13.16 -24.29
N ILE A 37 -7.00 -12.69 -23.66
CA ILE A 37 -5.81 -12.22 -24.36
C ILE A 37 -5.05 -13.40 -24.99
N THR A 38 -4.91 -14.52 -24.28
CA THR A 38 -4.23 -15.72 -24.80
C THR A 38 -4.92 -16.29 -26.04
N ASP A 39 -6.23 -16.16 -26.14
CA ASP A 39 -7.00 -16.59 -27.33
C ASP A 39 -6.78 -15.67 -28.56
N ARG A 40 -6.12 -14.53 -28.40
CA ARG A 40 -5.94 -13.50 -29.44
C ARG A 40 -4.47 -13.17 -29.78
N LEU A 41 -3.51 -13.87 -29.18
CA LEU A 41 -2.09 -13.54 -29.32
C LEU A 41 -1.59 -13.53 -30.77
N SER A 42 -1.32 -12.32 -31.29
CA SER A 42 -0.59 -12.10 -32.54
C SER A 42 0.34 -10.87 -32.54
N SER A 43 0.45 -10.12 -31.41
CA SER A 43 1.23 -8.87 -31.38
C SER A 43 2.03 -8.63 -30.09
N ILE A 44 3.00 -7.70 -30.15
CA ILE A 44 3.79 -7.23 -29.00
C ILE A 44 2.91 -6.51 -27.97
N GLU A 45 1.85 -5.87 -28.41
CA GLU A 45 0.88 -5.14 -27.58
C GLU A 45 0.15 -6.07 -26.62
N ASP A 46 -0.24 -7.27 -27.09
CA ASP A 46 -0.86 -8.32 -26.28
C ASP A 46 0.08 -8.81 -25.17
N SER A 47 1.39 -8.88 -25.44
CA SER A 47 2.41 -9.23 -24.43
C SER A 47 2.47 -8.22 -23.28
N LEU A 48 2.28 -6.93 -23.56
CA LEU A 48 2.26 -5.87 -22.55
C LEU A 48 1.01 -5.97 -21.66
N ASP A 49 -0.13 -6.27 -22.25
CA ASP A 49 -1.36 -6.42 -21.50
C ASP A 49 -1.35 -7.66 -20.59
N ILE A 50 -0.75 -8.77 -21.03
CA ILE A 50 -0.51 -9.95 -20.17
C ILE A 50 0.37 -9.58 -18.98
N LYS A 51 1.48 -8.88 -19.19
CA LYS A 51 2.37 -8.42 -18.11
C LYS A 51 1.63 -7.58 -17.07
N ASN A 52 0.73 -6.71 -17.51
CA ASN A 52 -0.12 -5.92 -16.61
C ASN A 52 -1.03 -6.78 -15.73
N GLN A 53 -1.70 -7.77 -16.34
CA GLN A 53 -2.59 -8.64 -15.57
C GLN A 53 -1.79 -9.52 -14.59
N VAL A 54 -0.61 -10.00 -14.98
CA VAL A 54 0.29 -10.75 -14.10
C VAL A 54 0.78 -9.88 -12.94
N ALA A 55 1.18 -8.63 -13.20
CA ALA A 55 1.57 -7.70 -12.14
C ALA A 55 0.43 -7.45 -11.14
N LYS A 56 -0.80 -7.29 -11.64
CA LYS A 56 -2.00 -7.14 -10.80
C LYS A 56 -2.30 -8.38 -9.97
N ILE A 57 -2.16 -9.57 -10.53
CA ILE A 57 -2.32 -10.84 -9.78
C ILE A 57 -1.27 -10.94 -8.69
N ASN A 58 0.00 -10.69 -8.99
CA ASN A 58 1.08 -10.73 -8.01
C ASN A 58 0.83 -9.75 -6.85
N PHE A 59 0.37 -8.55 -7.16
CA PHE A 59 0.00 -7.56 -6.17
C PHE A 59 -1.11 -8.09 -5.23
N LEU A 60 -2.18 -8.69 -5.76
CA LEU A 60 -3.28 -9.25 -4.98
C LEU A 60 -2.82 -10.45 -4.13
N VAL A 61 -1.99 -11.33 -4.68
CA VAL A 61 -1.41 -12.48 -3.94
C VAL A 61 -0.56 -12.00 -2.78
N ASN A 62 0.30 -11.02 -2.99
CA ASN A 62 1.12 -10.44 -1.93
C ASN A 62 0.25 -9.80 -0.84
N SER A 63 -0.80 -9.08 -1.23
CA SER A 63 -1.76 -8.47 -0.28
C SER A 63 -2.36 -9.50 0.68
N ILE A 64 -2.62 -10.73 0.22
CA ILE A 64 -3.13 -11.81 1.08
C ILE A 64 -2.08 -12.42 1.96
N LEU A 65 -0.92 -12.73 1.40
CA LEU A 65 0.18 -13.29 2.21
C LEU A 65 0.49 -12.39 3.40
N TYR A 66 0.42 -11.08 3.18
CA TYR A 66 0.63 -10.11 4.26
C TYR A 66 -0.58 -10.02 5.20
N SER A 67 -1.82 -10.13 4.70
CA SER A 67 -3.00 -10.07 5.57
C SER A 67 -3.19 -11.32 6.43
N SER A 68 -2.90 -12.50 5.89
CA SER A 68 -2.94 -13.74 6.66
C SER A 68 -1.87 -13.77 7.75
N ARG A 69 -0.73 -13.10 7.51
CA ARG A 69 0.32 -12.90 8.51
C ARG A 69 -0.03 -11.84 9.55
N SER A 70 -0.91 -10.88 9.27
CA SER A 70 -1.26 -9.81 10.21
C SER A 70 -1.90 -10.31 11.51
N ASN A 71 -2.51 -11.50 11.53
CA ASN A 71 -3.03 -12.14 12.73
C ASN A 71 -1.98 -12.96 13.52
N THR A 72 -0.80 -13.26 12.91
CA THR A 72 0.33 -13.96 13.53
C THR A 72 1.62 -13.11 13.48
N MET A 73 1.56 -11.89 13.02
CA MET A 73 2.71 -11.03 12.69
C MET A 73 3.56 -10.62 13.89
N PHE A 74 3.04 -10.71 15.10
CA PHE A 74 3.81 -10.34 16.31
C PHE A 74 4.98 -11.29 16.61
N GLU A 75 5.05 -12.46 15.96
CA GLU A 75 6.10 -13.45 16.19
C GLU A 75 7.26 -13.39 15.18
N ASP A 76 7.10 -12.73 14.00
CA ASP A 76 8.06 -12.78 12.89
C ASP A 76 8.47 -11.41 12.28
N VAL A 77 8.30 -10.31 13.01
CA VAL A 77 8.79 -8.98 12.55
C VAL A 77 10.27 -8.86 12.83
N PHE A 78 11.08 -8.69 11.78
CA PHE A 78 12.53 -8.51 11.89
C PHE A 78 12.92 -7.04 11.68
N ILE A 79 12.94 -6.27 12.76
CA ILE A 79 13.38 -4.87 12.72
C ILE A 79 14.90 -4.82 12.54
N ASN A 80 15.33 -4.22 11.45
CA ASN A 80 16.73 -3.97 11.13
C ASN A 80 16.90 -2.54 10.63
N LYS A 81 18.16 -2.08 10.64
CA LYS A 81 18.54 -0.79 10.08
C LYS A 81 18.59 -0.84 8.56
N PHE A 82 17.83 0.02 7.90
CA PHE A 82 17.81 0.14 6.45
C PHE A 82 17.99 1.59 6.00
N ASN A 83 18.70 1.76 4.90
CA ASN A 83 18.76 3.04 4.21
C ASN A 83 17.44 3.29 3.48
N LEU A 84 16.81 4.44 3.76
CA LEU A 84 15.48 4.79 3.26
C LEU A 84 15.44 4.92 1.73
N GLU A 85 16.49 5.49 1.14
CA GLU A 85 16.61 5.62 -0.32
C GLU A 85 16.58 4.25 -1.02
N LYS A 86 17.26 3.24 -0.45
CA LYS A 86 17.27 1.87 -1.00
C LYS A 86 15.89 1.23 -0.94
N LEU A 87 15.15 1.41 0.17
CA LEU A 87 13.78 0.90 0.31
C LEU A 87 12.85 1.53 -0.73
N VAL A 88 12.89 2.85 -0.88
CA VAL A 88 12.08 3.60 -1.85
C VAL A 88 12.44 3.18 -3.28
N LYS A 89 13.73 3.14 -3.64
CA LYS A 89 14.19 2.71 -4.98
C LYS A 89 13.76 1.29 -5.33
N MET A 90 13.75 0.37 -4.36
CA MET A 90 13.31 -1.00 -4.56
C MET A 90 11.81 -1.03 -4.91
N SER A 91 10.96 -0.30 -4.19
CA SER A 91 9.53 -0.22 -4.47
C SER A 91 9.23 0.49 -5.80
N ILE A 92 9.96 1.54 -6.15
CA ILE A 92 9.86 2.17 -7.48
C ILE A 92 10.20 1.16 -8.59
N LYS A 93 11.27 0.37 -8.42
CA LYS A 93 11.65 -0.68 -9.36
C LYS A 93 10.55 -1.74 -9.50
N ASN A 94 9.96 -2.19 -8.41
CA ASN A 94 8.86 -3.16 -8.42
C ASN A 94 7.65 -2.64 -9.22
N ASN A 95 7.37 -1.33 -9.15
CA ASN A 95 6.25 -0.68 -9.81
C ASN A 95 6.63 0.01 -11.14
N SER A 96 7.87 -0.13 -11.61
CA SER A 96 8.41 0.63 -12.76
C SER A 96 7.58 0.49 -14.02
N PHE A 97 7.08 -0.72 -14.30
CA PHE A 97 6.22 -0.97 -15.47
C PHE A 97 4.92 -0.14 -15.42
N LEU A 98 4.24 -0.11 -14.26
CA LEU A 98 3.00 0.64 -14.08
C LEU A 98 3.25 2.16 -14.11
N LEU A 99 4.36 2.63 -13.53
CA LEU A 99 4.77 4.03 -13.56
C LEU A 99 4.98 4.52 -15.00
N ILE A 100 5.74 3.76 -15.80
CA ILE A 100 6.01 4.09 -17.22
C ILE A 100 4.72 4.05 -18.04
N LYS A 101 3.92 3.00 -17.90
CA LYS A 101 2.66 2.83 -18.67
C LYS A 101 1.67 3.97 -18.41
N ASN A 102 1.63 4.50 -17.19
CA ASN A 102 0.70 5.56 -16.82
C ASN A 102 1.34 6.96 -16.87
N ASN A 103 2.51 7.11 -17.47
CA ASN A 103 3.24 8.39 -17.61
C ASN A 103 3.40 9.12 -16.25
N VAL A 104 3.81 8.36 -15.20
CA VAL A 104 4.02 8.91 -13.86
C VAL A 104 5.50 9.20 -13.66
N GLU A 105 5.84 10.46 -13.47
CA GLU A 105 7.18 10.90 -13.11
C GLU A 105 7.45 10.67 -11.62
N VAL A 106 8.69 10.29 -11.28
CA VAL A 106 9.10 10.08 -9.89
C VAL A 106 10.30 10.96 -9.57
N SER A 107 10.22 11.72 -8.49
CA SER A 107 11.33 12.52 -7.94
C SER A 107 11.69 12.05 -6.53
N LEU A 108 12.99 11.99 -6.26
CA LEU A 108 13.56 11.59 -4.98
C LEU A 108 14.34 12.75 -4.38
N ASN A 109 14.01 13.18 -3.18
CA ASN A 109 14.63 14.30 -2.49
C ASN A 109 14.99 13.91 -1.05
N GLU A 110 16.23 14.18 -0.64
CA GLU A 110 16.71 14.06 0.74
C GLU A 110 16.41 12.70 1.42
N LEU A 111 16.63 11.57 0.71
CA LEU A 111 16.34 10.22 1.22
C LEU A 111 17.52 9.53 1.91
N GLU A 112 18.56 10.26 2.30
CA GLU A 112 19.83 9.71 2.80
C GLU A 112 19.75 9.15 4.23
N ASN A 113 18.59 9.25 4.87
CA ASN A 113 18.39 8.80 6.25
C ASN A 113 18.30 7.27 6.35
N ASP A 114 18.80 6.75 7.47
CA ASP A 114 18.58 5.36 7.86
C ASP A 114 17.38 5.27 8.80
N VAL A 115 16.62 4.17 8.68
CA VAL A 115 15.45 3.88 9.51
C VAL A 115 15.50 2.44 10.02
N TYR A 116 14.87 2.19 11.17
CA TYR A 116 14.71 0.85 11.72
C TYR A 116 13.31 0.34 11.39
N THR A 117 13.22 -0.76 10.62
CA THR A 117 11.95 -1.30 10.15
C THR A 117 12.11 -2.75 9.65
N ASP A 118 11.03 -3.41 9.26
CA ASP A 118 11.05 -4.64 8.47
C ASP A 118 10.94 -4.26 6.97
N SER A 119 11.96 -4.66 6.20
CA SER A 119 12.03 -4.30 4.77
C SER A 119 10.92 -4.92 3.93
N LYS A 120 10.41 -6.10 4.29
CA LYS A 120 9.33 -6.78 3.54
C LYS A 120 8.00 -6.06 3.77
N CYS A 121 7.71 -5.74 5.04
CA CYS A 121 6.52 -4.98 5.40
C CYS A 121 6.55 -3.58 4.77
N MET A 122 7.71 -2.91 4.84
CA MET A 122 7.87 -1.59 4.25
C MET A 122 7.75 -1.60 2.73
N SER A 123 8.31 -2.62 2.05
CA SER A 123 8.10 -2.79 0.60
C SER A 123 6.62 -2.87 0.25
N TYR A 124 5.85 -3.67 0.99
CA TYR A 124 4.39 -3.75 0.77
C TYR A 124 3.71 -2.40 0.98
N ILE A 125 4.02 -1.69 2.08
CA ILE A 125 3.44 -0.38 2.42
C ILE A 125 3.69 0.61 1.28
N LEU A 126 4.96 0.73 0.85
CA LEU A 126 5.35 1.62 -0.24
C LEU A 126 4.69 1.23 -1.57
N ASP A 127 4.64 -0.06 -1.90
CA ASP A 127 3.99 -0.57 -3.10
C ASP A 127 2.49 -0.22 -3.12
N GLN A 128 1.79 -0.31 -1.97
CA GLN A 128 0.38 0.09 -1.87
C GLN A 128 0.17 1.59 -2.10
N ILE A 129 1.02 2.43 -1.52
CA ILE A 129 0.94 3.89 -1.67
C ILE A 129 1.25 4.29 -3.11
N ILE A 130 2.31 3.73 -3.72
CA ILE A 130 2.66 3.95 -5.13
C ILE A 130 1.53 3.53 -6.06
N ASN A 131 0.93 2.35 -5.84
CA ASN A 131 -0.19 1.87 -6.66
C ASN A 131 -1.42 2.78 -6.53
N ASN A 132 -1.70 3.31 -5.35
CA ASN A 132 -2.76 4.31 -5.18
C ASN A 132 -2.43 5.59 -5.93
N ALA A 133 -1.21 6.10 -5.82
CA ALA A 133 -0.76 7.29 -6.54
C ALA A 133 -0.90 7.15 -8.07
N ILE A 134 -0.50 5.98 -8.62
CA ILE A 134 -0.68 5.67 -10.05
C ILE A 134 -2.16 5.61 -10.42
N LYS A 135 -2.96 4.92 -9.61
CA LYS A 135 -4.39 4.70 -9.87
C LYS A 135 -5.20 6.00 -9.90
N TYR A 136 -4.85 6.94 -9.04
CA TYR A 136 -5.55 8.22 -8.89
C TYR A 136 -4.78 9.38 -9.52
N SER A 137 -3.77 9.09 -10.37
CA SER A 137 -3.04 10.10 -11.13
C SER A 137 -3.92 10.78 -12.17
N LYS A 138 -3.49 11.98 -12.58
CA LYS A 138 -3.99 12.69 -13.76
C LYS A 138 -3.30 12.18 -15.03
N GLU A 139 -3.61 12.75 -16.19
CA GLU A 139 -3.00 12.36 -17.48
C GLU A 139 -1.47 12.34 -17.45
N VAL A 140 -0.85 13.32 -16.79
CA VAL A 140 0.57 13.31 -16.45
C VAL A 140 0.68 13.24 -14.94
N GLY A 141 1.04 12.05 -14.45
CA GLY A 141 1.18 11.80 -13.04
C GLY A 141 2.55 12.21 -12.51
N LYS A 142 2.62 12.58 -11.23
CA LYS A 142 3.88 12.85 -10.54
C LYS A 142 3.82 12.32 -9.12
N ILE A 143 4.91 11.67 -8.67
CA ILE A 143 5.09 11.24 -7.29
C ILE A 143 6.43 11.80 -6.79
N GLU A 144 6.41 12.44 -5.64
CA GLU A 144 7.60 12.97 -4.97
C GLU A 144 7.81 12.24 -3.65
N PHE A 145 9.03 11.74 -3.45
CA PHE A 145 9.48 11.20 -2.18
C PHE A 145 10.44 12.19 -1.55
N ASN A 146 10.20 12.52 -0.30
CA ASN A 146 11.07 13.40 0.50
C ASN A 146 11.19 12.82 1.91
N SER A 147 12.37 12.92 2.53
CA SER A 147 12.51 12.60 3.95
C SER A 147 13.09 13.76 4.74
N LYS A 148 12.68 13.83 6.00
CA LYS A 148 13.20 14.83 6.93
C LYS A 148 13.55 14.15 8.24
N LYS A 149 14.75 14.46 8.74
CA LYS A 149 15.14 14.05 10.08
C LYS A 149 14.38 14.88 11.12
N LEU A 150 13.79 14.20 12.09
CA LEU A 150 13.12 14.78 13.25
C LEU A 150 14.02 14.64 14.49
N GLU A 151 13.60 15.21 15.60
CA GLU A 151 14.30 15.09 16.89
C GLU A 151 14.34 13.62 17.35
N ASN A 152 13.24 12.87 17.16
CA ASN A 152 13.07 11.48 17.63
C ASN A 152 12.88 10.49 16.48
N GLY A 153 13.49 10.73 15.31
CA GLY A 153 13.35 9.80 14.18
C GLY A 153 13.42 10.45 12.80
N VAL A 154 12.71 9.86 11.85
CA VAL A 154 12.67 10.28 10.45
C VAL A 154 11.23 10.27 9.96
N VAL A 155 10.81 11.26 9.18
CA VAL A 155 9.55 11.22 8.42
C VAL A 155 9.85 11.04 6.94
N LEU A 156 9.13 10.10 6.30
CA LEU A 156 9.06 9.94 4.85
C LEU A 156 7.74 10.50 4.36
N SER A 157 7.79 11.50 3.51
CA SER A 157 6.64 12.10 2.84
C SER A 157 6.56 11.59 1.39
N ILE A 158 5.42 11.04 1.02
CA ILE A 158 5.12 10.55 -0.33
C ILE A 158 3.95 11.37 -0.85
N LYS A 159 4.24 12.27 -1.81
CA LYS A 159 3.26 13.19 -2.39
C LYS A 159 2.93 12.79 -3.82
N ASP A 160 1.66 12.52 -4.09
CA ASP A 160 1.14 12.44 -5.46
C ASP A 160 0.37 13.71 -5.84
N PHE A 161 0.40 14.05 -7.13
CA PHE A 161 -0.31 15.19 -7.71
C PHE A 161 -1.58 14.74 -8.46
N GLY A 162 -2.26 13.74 -7.90
CA GLY A 162 -3.46 13.16 -8.45
C GLY A 162 -4.72 13.98 -8.21
N ILE A 163 -5.85 13.27 -8.17
CA ILE A 163 -7.18 13.88 -7.98
C ILE A 163 -7.45 14.31 -6.54
N GLY A 164 -6.56 13.95 -5.59
CA GLY A 164 -6.78 14.25 -4.17
C GLY A 164 -7.94 13.49 -3.54
N ILE A 165 -8.19 13.79 -2.27
CA ILE A 165 -9.23 13.16 -1.44
C ILE A 165 -10.12 14.25 -0.88
N ASN A 166 -11.44 14.03 -0.84
CA ASN A 166 -12.36 14.95 -0.21
C ASN A 166 -12.10 15.04 1.30
N GLU A 167 -12.24 16.21 1.87
CA GLU A 167 -12.01 16.44 3.31
C GLU A 167 -12.81 15.49 4.20
N GLU A 168 -14.09 15.25 3.86
CA GLU A 168 -14.97 14.31 4.57
C GLU A 168 -14.52 12.85 4.54
N ASP A 169 -13.67 12.47 3.57
CA ASP A 169 -13.17 11.11 3.36
C ASP A 169 -11.79 10.88 4.02
N ILE A 170 -11.02 11.94 4.30
CA ILE A 170 -9.63 11.85 4.81
C ILE A 170 -9.54 11.01 6.08
N SER A 171 -10.41 11.23 7.05
CA SER A 171 -10.41 10.49 8.32
C SER A 171 -10.73 9.00 8.18
N ARG A 172 -11.27 8.58 7.02
CA ARG A 172 -11.76 7.24 6.75
C ARG A 172 -10.93 6.45 5.77
N VAL A 173 -9.87 7.02 5.19
CA VAL A 173 -9.07 6.34 4.14
C VAL A 173 -8.45 5.03 4.61
N PHE A 174 -8.21 4.88 5.92
CA PHE A 174 -7.69 3.68 6.55
C PHE A 174 -8.77 2.72 7.06
N ASP A 175 -10.06 3.07 6.94
CA ASP A 175 -11.15 2.20 7.36
C ASP A 175 -11.25 0.96 6.47
N LYS A 176 -11.58 -0.19 7.07
CA LYS A 176 -11.76 -1.45 6.36
C LYS A 176 -12.83 -1.36 5.28
N GLY A 177 -12.43 -1.62 4.04
CA GLY A 177 -13.35 -1.63 2.90
C GLY A 177 -13.82 -0.26 2.45
N PHE A 178 -13.24 0.83 2.99
CA PHE A 178 -13.58 2.17 2.58
C PHE A 178 -13.10 2.45 1.15
N THR A 179 -14.00 2.96 0.34
CA THR A 179 -13.71 3.47 -1.01
C THR A 179 -14.42 4.80 -1.13
N GLY A 180 -13.70 5.89 -1.22
CA GLY A 180 -14.25 7.23 -1.45
C GLY A 180 -15.14 7.28 -2.69
N LYS A 181 -15.80 8.40 -2.93
CA LYS A 181 -16.70 8.61 -4.09
C LYS A 181 -16.01 8.25 -5.42
N ASN A 182 -14.72 8.54 -5.55
CA ASN A 182 -13.90 8.24 -6.72
C ASN A 182 -13.62 6.73 -6.88
N GLY A 183 -13.48 5.97 -5.79
CA GLY A 183 -13.25 4.53 -5.81
C GLY A 183 -14.49 3.69 -6.15
N ARG A 184 -15.67 4.28 -6.14
CA ARG A 184 -16.94 3.65 -6.56
C ARG A 184 -17.19 3.78 -8.06
N ASN A 185 -16.46 4.63 -8.75
CA ASN A 185 -16.53 4.77 -10.20
C ASN A 185 -16.00 3.50 -10.86
N GLN A 186 -16.68 3.01 -11.92
CA GLN A 186 -16.30 1.76 -12.61
C GLN A 186 -14.87 1.75 -13.14
N LEU A 187 -14.31 2.94 -13.41
CA LEU A 187 -12.92 3.13 -13.88
C LEU A 187 -11.86 2.83 -12.79
N TYR A 188 -12.21 2.96 -11.49
CA TYR A 188 -11.26 2.89 -10.37
C TYR A 188 -11.65 1.85 -9.31
N LYS A 189 -12.30 0.76 -9.71
CA LYS A 189 -12.75 -0.29 -8.79
C LYS A 189 -11.66 -0.66 -7.78
N SER A 190 -11.91 -0.42 -6.48
CA SER A 190 -11.00 -0.78 -5.39
C SER A 190 -11.72 -1.56 -4.30
N THR A 191 -10.98 -2.44 -3.62
CA THR A 191 -11.50 -3.25 -2.51
C THR A 191 -11.65 -2.46 -1.22
N GLY A 192 -10.98 -1.28 -1.13
CA GLY A 192 -10.87 -0.51 0.11
C GLY A 192 -10.03 -1.21 1.20
N MET A 193 -9.26 -2.24 0.82
CA MET A 193 -8.47 -3.01 1.79
C MET A 193 -6.99 -2.59 1.83
N GLY A 194 -6.47 -1.96 0.77
CA GLY A 194 -5.05 -1.65 0.65
C GLY A 194 -4.54 -0.73 1.77
N LEU A 195 -5.14 0.43 1.94
CA LEU A 195 -4.75 1.39 2.98
C LEU A 195 -5.09 0.90 4.40
N TYR A 196 -6.15 0.12 4.56
CA TYR A 196 -6.44 -0.54 5.83
C TYR A 196 -5.29 -1.44 6.29
N PHE A 197 -4.71 -2.27 5.37
CA PHE A 197 -3.56 -3.10 5.70
C PHE A 197 -2.29 -2.29 5.89
N VAL A 198 -2.09 -1.22 5.11
CA VAL A 198 -0.99 -0.26 5.34
C VAL A 198 -1.02 0.23 6.78
N LYS A 199 -2.17 0.71 7.26
CA LYS A 199 -2.30 1.19 8.65
C LYS A 199 -1.99 0.09 9.66
N LYS A 200 -2.56 -1.12 9.51
CA LYS A 200 -2.28 -2.25 10.40
C LYS A 200 -0.79 -2.64 10.45
N MET A 201 -0.11 -2.64 9.29
CA MET A 201 1.32 -2.95 9.23
C MET A 201 2.16 -1.85 9.87
N ILE A 202 1.86 -0.59 9.59
CA ILE A 202 2.52 0.56 10.21
C ILE A 202 2.42 0.47 11.73
N ASP A 203 1.21 0.20 12.26
CA ASP A 203 0.98 0.06 13.70
C ASP A 203 1.75 -1.13 14.30
N SER A 204 1.81 -2.27 13.57
CA SER A 204 2.56 -3.45 14.03
C SER A 204 4.09 -3.26 14.04
N LEU A 205 4.58 -2.35 13.20
CA LEU A 205 5.99 -1.95 13.17
C LEU A 205 6.32 -0.87 14.21
N GLY A 206 5.32 -0.39 14.99
CA GLY A 206 5.49 0.74 15.90
C GLY A 206 5.74 2.07 15.20
N HIS A 207 5.37 2.17 13.93
CA HIS A 207 5.45 3.40 13.16
C HIS A 207 4.11 4.13 13.16
N GLU A 208 4.10 5.35 12.62
CA GLU A 208 2.88 6.13 12.47
C GLU A 208 2.70 6.55 11.01
N ILE A 209 1.44 6.67 10.54
CA ILE A 209 1.12 7.17 9.22
C ILE A 209 0.01 8.19 9.30
N GLU A 210 0.22 9.30 8.61
CA GLU A 210 -0.76 10.36 8.43
C GLU A 210 -1.03 10.61 6.96
N VAL A 211 -2.19 11.17 6.65
CA VAL A 211 -2.58 11.59 5.32
C VAL A 211 -3.07 13.02 5.33
N CYS A 212 -2.55 13.81 4.40
CA CYS A 212 -3.03 15.16 4.09
C CYS A 212 -3.38 15.20 2.61
N SER A 213 -4.48 15.84 2.25
CA SER A 213 -4.88 15.91 0.84
C SER A 213 -5.71 17.16 0.57
N GLU A 214 -5.63 17.63 -0.66
CA GLU A 214 -6.48 18.67 -1.22
C GLU A 214 -7.17 18.12 -2.46
N ASN A 215 -8.49 18.10 -2.42
CA ASN A 215 -9.31 17.58 -3.52
C ASN A 215 -9.02 18.33 -4.83
N GLY A 216 -8.77 17.58 -5.90
CA GLY A 216 -8.38 18.10 -7.20
C GLY A 216 -6.90 18.47 -7.33
N SER A 217 -6.07 18.36 -6.26
CA SER A 217 -4.71 18.90 -6.25
C SER A 217 -3.63 17.85 -5.93
N TYR A 218 -3.66 17.25 -4.75
CA TYR A 218 -2.62 16.30 -4.30
C TYR A 218 -3.09 15.43 -3.12
N THR A 219 -2.32 14.33 -2.88
CA THR A 219 -2.35 13.58 -1.63
C THR A 219 -0.92 13.41 -1.10
N ILE A 220 -0.73 13.50 0.21
CA ILE A 220 0.54 13.27 0.90
C ILE A 220 0.31 12.21 1.97
N PHE A 221 1.10 11.14 1.93
CA PHE A 221 1.24 10.19 3.03
C PHE A 221 2.56 10.46 3.75
N ASN A 222 2.51 10.69 5.06
CA ASN A 222 3.66 10.85 5.93
C ASN A 222 3.81 9.59 6.79
N ILE A 223 4.97 8.92 6.69
CA ILE A 223 5.33 7.77 7.53
C ILE A 223 6.41 8.21 8.50
N TYR A 224 6.13 8.08 9.80
CA TYR A 224 7.05 8.44 10.88
C TYR A 224 7.74 7.19 11.40
N PHE A 225 9.07 7.18 11.31
CA PHE A 225 9.96 6.15 11.85
C PHE A 225 10.60 6.70 13.12
N TYR A 226 10.33 6.07 14.25
CA TYR A 226 10.90 6.46 15.54
C TYR A 226 12.25 5.76 15.80
N ASP A 227 13.11 6.38 16.61
CA ASP A 227 14.39 5.79 16.99
C ASP A 227 14.19 4.63 17.98
N ILE A 228 15.09 3.61 17.94
CA ILE A 228 14.98 2.39 18.78
C ILE A 228 14.93 2.70 20.28
N SER A 229 15.52 3.79 20.75
CA SER A 229 15.48 4.22 22.16
C SER A 229 14.06 4.36 22.70
N ASP A 230 13.10 4.70 21.84
CA ASP A 230 11.70 4.89 22.23
C ASP A 230 10.93 3.56 22.31
N TYR A 231 11.37 2.52 21.56
CA TYR A 231 10.79 1.17 21.67
C TYR A 231 11.12 0.47 22.98
N LEU A 232 12.29 0.74 23.56
CA LEU A 232 12.73 0.15 24.84
C LEU A 232 12.06 0.82 26.06
N SER A 233 11.44 1.99 25.89
CA SER A 233 10.73 2.71 26.96
C SER A 233 9.25 2.31 27.11
N LEU A 234 8.68 1.55 26.16
CA LEU A 234 7.29 1.09 26.23
C LEU A 234 7.10 -0.23 27.01
N ASP A 235 8.20 -0.94 27.31
CA ASP A 235 8.21 -2.20 28.09
C ASP A 235 8.64 -2.02 29.55
N SER A 236 8.66 -0.81 30.10
CA SER A 236 9.04 -0.51 31.50
C SER A 236 7.87 0.00 32.34
#